data_36822690053138df39eba5a91e7a82c5
#
_entry.id   36822690053138df39eba5a91e7a82c5
#
_cell.length_a   1.000
_cell.length_b   1.000
_cell.length_c   1.000
_cell.angle_alpha   90.00
_cell.angle_beta   90.00
_cell.angle_gamma   90.00
#
_symmetry.space_group_name_H-M   'P 1'
#
loop_
_entity.id
_entity.type
_entity.pdbx_description
1 polymer ?
#
loop_
_entity_poly.entity_id
_entity_poly.type
_entity_poly.pdbx_seq_one_letter_code
_entity_poly.pdbx_strand_id
1 'polypeptide(L)'
;STPKGLQFAKKYLSLFNGRALFGIDESTTIKNPTAKRTKSILQLGNLATYRRILTGSPVTKSPLDLYTQCMFLDKKHLGLDSYYSYRARYAHMVKRNFGGRQVQIIDSYRRLDELAGKLDHFSYRVLKEDCLDLPPKIFTTRIVELSTEQKEQYVMMKKAAIAEHKGKLMSSATALTTLLRLHQITCGTFKADDGTVTPIKNNRITALMDCLAEIEGKAIIWATYREDLKNIVTALKKAYGEASTVEYHGGVDATLRQDNIAQFQDVKGPARFFVGNAQTGGYGITLTAANTVIYYSNNYDLEKRLQSEDRAHRIGQTGSVTYVDLVAEKTIDERIIKSLKDKVNIANEIMGEDIKDWI
;
A
#
# COMPACT_ATOMS: atom_id res chain seq x y z
N SER A 1 -18.68 -8.24 0.28
CA SER A 1 -19.43 -8.86 1.38
C SER A 1 -20.80 -8.18 1.56
N THR A 2 -21.69 -8.45 0.64
CA THR A 2 -23.10 -8.06 0.75
C THR A 2 -23.86 -9.07 1.62
N PRO A 3 -24.94 -8.70 2.30
CA PRO A 3 -25.77 -9.65 3.04
C PRO A 3 -26.26 -10.82 2.17
N LYS A 4 -26.68 -10.54 0.93
CA LYS A 4 -27.10 -11.56 -0.05
C LYS A 4 -25.95 -12.53 -0.38
N GLY A 5 -24.73 -12.03 -0.60
CA GLY A 5 -23.56 -12.86 -0.87
C GLY A 5 -23.16 -13.74 0.32
N LEU A 6 -23.27 -13.23 1.54
CA LEU A 6 -23.05 -14.03 2.76
C LEU A 6 -24.08 -15.15 2.90
N GLN A 7 -25.33 -14.84 2.65
CA GLN A 7 -26.43 -15.83 2.72
C GLN A 7 -26.28 -16.93 1.66
N PHE A 8 -25.92 -16.54 0.44
CA PHE A 8 -25.61 -17.48 -0.64
C PHE A 8 -24.44 -18.40 -0.26
N ALA A 9 -23.32 -17.83 0.19
CA ALA A 9 -22.15 -18.59 0.58
C ALA A 9 -22.43 -19.56 1.75
N LYS A 10 -23.23 -19.15 2.75
CA LYS A 10 -23.69 -20.05 3.84
C LYS A 10 -24.48 -21.23 3.29
N LYS A 11 -25.49 -20.96 2.43
CA LYS A 11 -26.30 -22.00 1.81
C LYS A 11 -25.45 -22.97 0.98
N TYR A 12 -24.50 -22.42 0.19
CA TYR A 12 -23.60 -23.22 -0.63
C TYR A 12 -22.70 -24.13 0.22
N LEU A 13 -22.04 -23.59 1.25
CA LEU A 13 -21.16 -24.37 2.13
C LEU A 13 -21.92 -25.44 2.92
N SER A 14 -23.16 -25.19 3.32
CA SER A 14 -23.98 -26.16 4.05
C SER A 14 -24.33 -27.43 3.23
N LEU A 15 -24.29 -27.37 1.89
CA LEU A 15 -24.52 -28.52 1.01
C LEU A 15 -23.46 -29.62 1.17
N PHE A 16 -22.28 -29.25 1.64
CA PHE A 16 -21.15 -30.19 1.78
C PHE A 16 -21.05 -30.84 3.15
N ASN A 17 -21.96 -30.55 4.08
CA ASN A 17 -21.96 -31.12 5.44
C ASN A 17 -20.61 -31.07 6.13
N GLY A 18 -19.95 -29.93 6.05
CA GLY A 18 -18.60 -29.69 6.58
C GLY A 18 -17.45 -30.19 5.70
N ARG A 19 -17.67 -31.09 4.75
CA ARG A 19 -16.65 -31.65 3.85
C ARG A 19 -16.22 -30.62 2.77
N ALA A 20 -15.77 -29.46 3.19
CA ALA A 20 -15.34 -28.38 2.32
C ALA A 20 -13.95 -27.87 2.74
N LEU A 21 -13.15 -27.50 1.76
CA LEU A 21 -11.97 -26.68 1.92
C LEU A 21 -12.33 -25.22 1.62
N PHE A 22 -12.11 -24.33 2.57
CA PHE A 22 -12.30 -22.89 2.37
C PHE A 22 -10.95 -22.18 2.31
N GLY A 23 -10.55 -21.77 1.12
CA GLY A 23 -9.34 -20.98 0.87
C GLY A 23 -9.63 -19.48 0.80
N ILE A 24 -8.74 -18.67 1.36
CA ILE A 24 -8.75 -17.21 1.19
C ILE A 24 -7.45 -16.83 0.50
N ASP A 25 -7.56 -16.26 -0.68
CA ASP A 25 -6.47 -15.55 -1.33
C ASP A 25 -6.44 -14.10 -0.86
N GLU A 26 -5.24 -13.52 -0.72
CA GLU A 26 -5.00 -12.20 -0.14
C GLU A 26 -5.67 -12.04 1.24
N SER A 27 -5.28 -12.92 2.19
CA SER A 27 -5.87 -12.99 3.53
C SER A 27 -5.72 -11.72 4.37
N THR A 28 -4.84 -10.80 3.99
CA THR A 28 -4.76 -9.44 4.58
C THR A 28 -6.08 -8.68 4.50
N THR A 29 -6.97 -9.06 3.60
CA THR A 29 -8.33 -8.49 3.50
C THR A 29 -9.18 -8.74 4.74
N ILE A 30 -8.83 -9.70 5.59
CA ILE A 30 -9.52 -10.01 6.85
C ILE A 30 -8.71 -9.63 8.10
N LYS A 31 -7.62 -8.86 7.98
CA LYS A 31 -6.76 -8.45 9.11
C LYS A 31 -7.44 -7.60 10.19
N ASN A 32 -8.51 -6.89 9.85
CA ASN A 32 -9.23 -6.05 10.81
C ASN A 32 -10.34 -6.84 11.54
N PRO A 33 -10.23 -7.09 12.87
CA PRO A 33 -11.18 -7.89 13.62
C PRO A 33 -12.58 -7.27 13.72
N THR A 34 -12.71 -5.95 13.57
CA THR A 34 -13.99 -5.24 13.69
C THR A 34 -14.75 -5.15 12.37
N ALA A 35 -14.07 -5.37 11.25
CA ALA A 35 -14.66 -5.24 9.91
C ALA A 35 -15.78 -6.25 9.67
N LYS A 36 -16.87 -5.81 9.05
CA LYS A 36 -18.00 -6.68 8.68
C LYS A 36 -17.55 -7.86 7.81
N ARG A 37 -16.63 -7.61 6.87
CA ARG A 37 -16.05 -8.65 6.01
C ARG A 37 -15.38 -9.74 6.84
N THR A 38 -14.49 -9.38 7.76
CA THR A 38 -13.78 -10.31 8.63
C THR A 38 -14.74 -11.18 9.43
N LYS A 39 -15.72 -10.56 10.10
CA LYS A 39 -16.74 -11.28 10.86
C LYS A 39 -17.54 -12.28 9.99
N SER A 40 -17.92 -11.87 8.79
CA SER A 40 -18.64 -12.73 7.83
C SER A 40 -17.76 -13.91 7.38
N ILE A 41 -16.48 -13.67 7.08
CA ILE A 41 -15.57 -14.73 6.63
C ILE A 41 -15.27 -15.73 7.76
N LEU A 42 -15.06 -15.25 9.00
CA LEU A 42 -14.89 -16.15 10.15
C LEU A 42 -16.13 -17.01 10.39
N GLN A 43 -17.35 -16.47 10.23
CA GLN A 43 -18.58 -17.28 10.29
C GLN A 43 -18.65 -18.35 9.21
N LEU A 44 -18.27 -18.00 7.97
CA LEU A 44 -18.24 -18.96 6.86
C LEU A 44 -17.17 -20.05 7.09
N GLY A 45 -16.00 -19.68 7.61
CA GLY A 45 -14.92 -20.61 7.93
C GLY A 45 -15.35 -21.72 8.89
N ASN A 46 -16.25 -21.43 9.82
CA ASN A 46 -16.79 -22.43 10.75
C ASN A 46 -17.66 -23.50 10.07
N LEU A 47 -18.08 -23.29 8.83
CA LEU A 47 -18.87 -24.26 8.03
C LEU A 47 -17.97 -25.18 7.19
N ALA A 48 -16.65 -24.98 7.21
CA ALA A 48 -15.70 -25.79 6.46
C ALA A 48 -14.75 -26.52 7.41
N THR A 49 -14.47 -27.79 7.11
CA THR A 49 -13.53 -28.62 7.89
C THR A 49 -12.09 -28.15 7.67
N TYR A 50 -11.75 -27.86 6.44
CA TYR A 50 -10.39 -27.44 6.09
C TYR A 50 -10.37 -25.97 5.70
N ARG A 51 -9.36 -25.25 6.22
CA ARG A 51 -9.19 -23.81 5.96
C ARG A 51 -7.76 -23.53 5.58
N ARG A 52 -7.57 -22.66 4.58
CA ARG A 52 -6.25 -22.21 4.12
C ARG A 52 -6.30 -20.72 3.85
N ILE A 53 -5.18 -20.08 4.03
CA ILE A 53 -4.95 -18.69 3.62
C ILE A 53 -3.71 -18.62 2.75
N LEU A 54 -3.75 -17.71 1.78
CA LEU A 54 -2.65 -17.40 0.90
C LEU A 54 -2.43 -15.88 0.97
N THR A 55 -1.19 -15.48 1.11
CA THR A 55 -0.82 -14.06 1.09
C THR A 55 0.69 -13.92 0.89
N GLY A 56 1.11 -12.96 0.08
CA GLY A 56 2.51 -12.60 -0.07
C GLY A 56 3.05 -11.75 1.09
N SER A 57 2.17 -11.14 1.90
CA SER A 57 2.57 -10.24 2.99
C SER A 57 1.55 -10.28 4.12
N PRO A 58 1.63 -11.25 5.04
CA PRO A 58 0.64 -11.42 6.12
C PRO A 58 0.65 -10.28 7.15
N VAL A 59 1.79 -9.59 7.27
CA VAL A 59 2.01 -8.43 8.16
C VAL A 59 2.27 -7.21 7.29
N THR A 60 1.33 -6.30 7.21
CA THR A 60 1.43 -5.11 6.34
C THR A 60 1.32 -3.80 7.10
N LYS A 61 0.77 -3.86 8.31
CA LYS A 61 0.60 -2.69 9.16
C LYS A 61 1.23 -2.90 10.54
N SER A 62 1.02 -4.08 11.11
CA SER A 62 1.51 -4.41 12.45
C SER A 62 1.38 -5.92 12.70
N PRO A 63 2.07 -6.47 13.72
CA PRO A 63 1.90 -7.85 14.17
C PRO A 63 0.45 -8.22 14.46
N LEU A 64 -0.38 -7.22 14.77
CA LEU A 64 -1.79 -7.42 15.09
C LEU A 64 -2.63 -7.84 13.86
N ASP A 65 -2.11 -7.65 12.65
CA ASP A 65 -2.73 -8.09 11.39
C ASP A 65 -2.89 -9.61 11.33
N LEU A 66 -2.05 -10.37 12.05
CA LEU A 66 -2.07 -11.83 12.05
C LEU A 66 -3.23 -12.44 12.84
N TYR A 67 -3.76 -11.74 13.84
CA TYR A 67 -4.74 -12.31 14.74
C TYR A 67 -5.93 -12.97 14.02
N THR A 68 -6.63 -12.23 13.21
CA THR A 68 -7.84 -12.72 12.53
C THR A 68 -7.52 -13.70 11.40
N GLN A 69 -6.36 -13.59 10.79
CA GLN A 69 -5.88 -14.54 9.79
C GLN A 69 -5.64 -15.92 10.43
N CYS A 70 -4.93 -15.96 11.57
CA CYS A 70 -4.73 -17.19 12.34
C CYS A 70 -6.06 -17.73 12.93
N MET A 71 -6.93 -16.85 13.44
CA MET A 71 -8.24 -17.23 13.94
C MET A 71 -9.14 -17.85 12.86
N PHE A 72 -8.98 -17.48 11.59
CA PHE A 72 -9.68 -18.13 10.50
C PHE A 72 -9.18 -19.57 10.29
N LEU A 73 -7.89 -19.82 10.42
CA LEU A 73 -7.30 -21.16 10.29
C LEU A 73 -7.73 -22.05 11.45
N ASP A 74 -7.30 -21.73 12.65
CA ASP A 74 -7.72 -22.39 13.90
C ASP A 74 -7.48 -21.44 15.09
N LYS A 75 -8.46 -21.35 15.97
CA LYS A 75 -8.38 -20.56 17.22
C LYS A 75 -7.25 -21.00 18.12
N LYS A 76 -6.84 -22.26 18.04
CA LYS A 76 -5.80 -22.84 18.89
C LYS A 76 -4.38 -22.42 18.50
N HIS A 77 -4.13 -22.03 17.25
CA HIS A 77 -2.79 -21.70 16.76
C HIS A 77 -2.07 -20.63 17.59
N LEU A 78 -2.78 -19.59 17.98
CA LEU A 78 -2.18 -18.53 18.79
C LEU A 78 -2.20 -18.81 20.30
N GLY A 79 -3.08 -19.69 20.78
CA GLY A 79 -3.26 -20.00 22.20
C GLY A 79 -3.79 -18.82 23.01
N LEU A 80 -4.57 -17.93 22.38
CA LEU A 80 -5.10 -16.70 22.98
C LEU A 80 -6.58 -16.54 22.61
N ASP A 81 -7.43 -16.35 23.63
CA ASP A 81 -8.88 -16.40 23.47
C ASP A 81 -9.51 -15.16 22.84
N SER A 82 -8.82 -14.01 22.86
CA SER A 82 -9.36 -12.76 22.38
C SER A 82 -8.32 -11.86 21.70
N TYR A 83 -8.81 -10.96 20.85
CA TYR A 83 -7.96 -9.92 20.27
C TYR A 83 -7.32 -9.03 21.32
N TYR A 84 -8.00 -8.80 22.45
CA TYR A 84 -7.46 -7.97 23.52
C TYR A 84 -6.30 -8.65 24.23
N SER A 85 -6.39 -9.97 24.52
CA SER A 85 -5.29 -10.74 25.09
C SER A 85 -4.11 -10.84 24.11
N TYR A 86 -4.38 -11.02 22.81
CA TYR A 86 -3.37 -11.01 21.77
C TYR A 86 -2.64 -9.66 21.70
N ARG A 87 -3.39 -8.56 21.65
CA ARG A 87 -2.82 -7.21 21.67
C ARG A 87 -2.00 -6.94 22.92
N ALA A 88 -2.51 -7.31 24.11
CA ALA A 88 -1.80 -7.12 25.37
C ALA A 88 -0.51 -7.93 25.43
N ARG A 89 -0.42 -9.09 24.75
CA ARG A 89 0.79 -9.91 24.71
C ARG A 89 1.85 -9.35 23.80
N TYR A 90 1.48 -8.88 22.61
CA TYR A 90 2.41 -8.53 21.54
C TYR A 90 2.59 -7.02 21.32
N ALA A 91 1.78 -6.17 21.95
CA ALA A 91 1.92 -4.72 21.88
C ALA A 91 2.13 -4.10 23.27
N HIS A 92 3.04 -3.13 23.32
CA HIS A 92 3.21 -2.27 24.48
C HIS A 92 2.29 -1.06 24.33
N MET A 93 1.39 -0.88 25.29
CA MET A 93 0.38 0.19 25.27
C MET A 93 0.79 1.27 26.29
N VAL A 94 0.83 2.52 25.82
CA VAL A 94 1.08 3.67 26.67
C VAL A 94 -0.14 4.58 26.69
N LYS A 95 -0.39 5.21 27.83
CA LYS A 95 -1.41 6.25 27.94
C LYS A 95 -0.79 7.58 27.55
N ARG A 96 -1.34 8.23 26.54
CA ARG A 96 -0.97 9.61 26.20
C ARG A 96 -2.15 10.53 26.45
N ASN A 97 -1.86 11.70 27.00
CA ASN A 97 -2.87 12.73 27.23
C ASN A 97 -2.96 13.63 25.98
N PHE A 98 -4.12 13.64 25.36
CA PHE A 98 -4.45 14.52 24.25
C PHE A 98 -5.56 15.47 24.69
N GLY A 99 -5.18 16.69 25.09
CA GLY A 99 -6.12 17.75 25.48
C GLY A 99 -7.06 17.35 26.64
N GLY A 100 -6.54 16.74 27.72
CA GLY A 100 -7.30 16.31 28.89
C GLY A 100 -7.93 14.90 28.77
N ARG A 101 -7.86 14.26 27.60
CA ARG A 101 -8.35 12.90 27.40
C ARG A 101 -7.18 11.90 27.34
N GLN A 102 -7.20 10.91 28.22
CA GLN A 102 -6.24 9.82 28.18
C GLN A 102 -6.64 8.82 27.08
N VAL A 103 -5.75 8.62 26.10
CA VAL A 103 -5.91 7.64 25.01
C VAL A 103 -4.80 6.61 25.11
N GLN A 104 -5.16 5.34 25.04
CA GLN A 104 -4.16 4.26 24.93
C GLN A 104 -3.70 4.16 23.46
N ILE A 105 -2.40 4.28 23.25
CA ILE A 105 -1.78 4.08 21.94
C ILE A 105 -0.75 2.97 22.03
N ILE A 106 -0.48 2.31 20.89
CA ILE A 106 0.62 1.36 20.77
C ILE A 106 1.90 2.17 20.64
N ASP A 107 2.86 1.91 21.53
CA ASP A 107 4.16 2.53 21.55
C ASP A 107 5.20 1.67 20.81
N SER A 108 5.17 0.37 21.08
CA SER A 108 6.10 -0.61 20.49
C SER A 108 5.47 -2.00 20.44
N TYR A 109 6.14 -2.93 19.77
CA TYR A 109 5.78 -4.34 19.78
C TYR A 109 6.81 -5.14 20.54
N ARG A 110 6.43 -6.32 21.02
CA ARG A 110 7.27 -7.18 21.86
C ARG A 110 6.97 -8.64 21.60
N ARG A 111 7.91 -9.52 21.98
CA ARG A 111 7.78 -10.99 21.84
C ARG A 111 7.54 -11.45 20.41
N LEU A 112 8.17 -10.76 19.45
CA LEU A 112 7.99 -11.07 18.03
C LEU A 112 8.59 -12.44 17.70
N ASP A 113 9.69 -12.84 18.35
CA ASP A 113 10.28 -14.18 18.22
C ASP A 113 9.31 -15.29 18.64
N GLU A 114 8.58 -15.07 19.75
CA GLU A 114 7.53 -16.02 20.16
C GLU A 114 6.43 -16.13 19.13
N LEU A 115 6.03 -15.00 18.53
CA LEU A 115 5.00 -14.99 17.50
C LEU A 115 5.49 -15.70 16.23
N ALA A 116 6.73 -15.45 15.81
CA ALA A 116 7.37 -16.11 14.69
C ALA A 116 7.40 -17.63 14.91
N GLY A 117 7.92 -18.09 16.07
CA GLY A 117 7.95 -19.51 16.40
C GLY A 117 6.57 -20.19 16.41
N LYS A 118 5.50 -19.46 16.78
CA LYS A 118 4.13 -20.00 16.65
C LYS A 118 3.69 -20.15 15.20
N LEU A 119 4.04 -19.18 14.34
CA LEU A 119 3.69 -19.24 12.92
C LEU A 119 4.36 -20.41 12.21
N ASP A 120 5.61 -20.69 12.51
CA ASP A 120 6.41 -21.78 11.91
C ASP A 120 5.75 -23.16 12.06
N HIS A 121 4.95 -23.36 13.11
CA HIS A 121 4.29 -24.65 13.35
C HIS A 121 3.15 -24.98 12.37
N PHE A 122 2.56 -23.97 11.72
CA PHE A 122 1.38 -24.18 10.86
C PHE A 122 1.40 -23.37 9.56
N SER A 123 2.47 -22.61 9.29
CA SER A 123 2.66 -21.88 8.05
C SER A 123 3.80 -22.46 7.23
N TYR A 124 3.70 -22.29 5.93
CA TYR A 124 4.77 -22.58 5.00
C TYR A 124 5.04 -21.33 4.17
N ARG A 125 6.30 -20.99 4.05
CA ARG A 125 6.75 -19.80 3.33
C ARG A 125 7.69 -20.19 2.20
N VAL A 126 7.53 -19.52 1.08
CA VAL A 126 8.40 -19.62 -0.07
C VAL A 126 8.85 -18.21 -0.44
N LEU A 127 10.14 -17.96 -0.44
CA LEU A 127 10.69 -16.70 -0.88
C LEU A 127 10.88 -16.71 -2.40
N LYS A 128 10.76 -15.54 -3.02
CA LYS A 128 10.98 -15.40 -4.46
C LYS A 128 12.42 -15.75 -4.85
N GLU A 129 13.37 -15.34 -4.02
CA GLU A 129 14.80 -15.61 -4.19
C GLU A 129 15.15 -17.11 -4.14
N ASP A 130 14.38 -17.93 -3.39
CA ASP A 130 14.58 -19.38 -3.33
C ASP A 130 14.06 -20.13 -4.56
N CYS A 131 13.11 -19.52 -5.29
CA CYS A 131 12.37 -20.20 -6.34
C CYS A 131 12.50 -19.56 -7.73
N LEU A 132 12.94 -18.32 -7.80
CA LEU A 132 12.99 -17.54 -9.02
C LEU A 132 14.36 -16.87 -9.14
N ASP A 133 15.01 -17.09 -10.27
CA ASP A 133 16.18 -16.32 -10.66
C ASP A 133 15.71 -14.97 -11.28
N LEU A 134 15.45 -14.01 -10.40
CA LEU A 134 15.03 -12.67 -10.80
C LEU A 134 16.19 -11.69 -10.64
N PRO A 135 16.36 -10.76 -11.59
CA PRO A 135 17.34 -9.69 -11.46
C PRO A 135 17.09 -8.84 -10.20
N PRO A 136 18.13 -8.19 -9.64
CA PRO A 136 17.98 -7.43 -8.41
C PRO A 136 17.03 -6.23 -8.54
N LYS A 137 16.40 -5.85 -7.42
CA LYS A 137 15.70 -4.58 -7.25
C LYS A 137 16.70 -3.49 -6.84
N ILE A 138 16.62 -2.34 -7.46
CA ILE A 138 17.44 -1.17 -7.13
C ILE A 138 16.51 -0.08 -6.62
N PHE A 139 16.76 0.44 -5.43
CA PHE A 139 15.95 1.52 -4.85
C PHE A 139 16.73 2.82 -4.80
N THR A 140 16.13 3.90 -5.26
CA THR A 140 16.72 5.24 -5.23
C THR A 140 15.68 6.29 -4.89
N THR A 141 16.16 7.44 -4.43
CA THR A 141 15.30 8.59 -4.09
C THR A 141 15.74 9.79 -4.90
N ARG A 142 14.80 10.45 -5.56
CA ARG A 142 15.00 11.74 -6.22
C ARG A 142 14.39 12.82 -5.36
N ILE A 143 15.21 13.73 -4.88
CA ILE A 143 14.76 14.87 -4.08
C ILE A 143 14.06 15.89 -4.99
N VAL A 144 12.89 16.33 -4.54
CA VAL A 144 12.08 17.35 -5.20
C VAL A 144 12.03 18.58 -4.33
N GLU A 145 12.55 19.70 -4.80
CA GLU A 145 12.42 20.96 -4.09
C GLU A 145 10.99 21.51 -4.23
N LEU A 146 10.39 21.87 -3.09
CA LEU A 146 9.12 22.58 -3.11
C LEU A 146 9.30 23.97 -3.72
N SER A 147 8.35 24.40 -4.55
CA SER A 147 8.26 25.79 -5.01
C SER A 147 8.01 26.73 -3.83
N THR A 148 8.23 28.03 -4.03
CA THR A 148 7.93 29.05 -3.01
C THR A 148 6.47 28.97 -2.57
N GLU A 149 5.56 28.89 -3.53
CA GLU A 149 4.11 28.77 -3.27
C GLU A 149 3.77 27.50 -2.45
N GLN A 150 4.37 26.36 -2.80
CA GLN A 150 4.17 25.11 -2.01
C GLN A 150 4.71 25.26 -0.59
N LYS A 151 5.91 25.87 -0.39
CA LYS A 151 6.51 26.10 0.93
C LYS A 151 5.60 26.97 1.80
N GLU A 152 5.07 28.04 1.25
CA GLU A 152 4.15 28.95 1.96
C GLU A 152 2.87 28.22 2.37
N GLN A 153 2.19 27.55 1.42
CA GLN A 153 0.97 26.80 1.68
C GLN A 153 1.19 25.66 2.70
N TYR A 154 2.30 24.95 2.60
CA TYR A 154 2.67 23.89 3.51
C TYR A 154 2.86 24.39 4.94
N VAL A 155 3.60 25.51 5.11
CA VAL A 155 3.83 26.15 6.42
C VAL A 155 2.53 26.70 6.99
N MET A 156 1.68 27.34 6.18
CA MET A 156 0.38 27.84 6.60
C MET A 156 -0.52 26.71 7.11
N MET A 157 -0.63 25.63 6.36
CA MET A 157 -1.41 24.44 6.75
C MET A 157 -0.88 23.82 8.04
N LYS A 158 0.44 23.70 8.19
CA LYS A 158 1.07 23.19 9.40
C LYS A 158 0.83 24.09 10.63
N LYS A 159 0.92 25.41 10.45
CA LYS A 159 0.63 26.38 11.53
C LYS A 159 -0.84 26.36 11.95
N ALA A 160 -1.77 26.30 11.00
CA ALA A 160 -3.19 26.19 11.26
C ALA A 160 -3.52 24.92 12.07
N ALA A 161 -2.97 23.78 11.69
CA ALA A 161 -3.11 22.53 12.44
C ALA A 161 -2.56 22.62 13.87
N ILE A 162 -1.41 23.31 14.07
CA ILE A 162 -0.82 23.51 15.40
C ILE A 162 -1.67 24.49 16.24
N ALA A 163 -2.18 25.55 15.64
CA ALA A 163 -3.03 26.53 16.32
C ALA A 163 -4.34 25.91 16.80
N GLU A 164 -4.98 25.08 15.97
CA GLU A 164 -6.16 24.32 16.32
C GLU A 164 -5.88 23.32 17.47
N HIS A 165 -4.66 22.78 17.52
CA HIS A 165 -4.23 21.87 18.58
C HIS A 165 -3.97 22.57 19.93
N LYS A 166 -3.55 23.84 19.97
CA LYS A 166 -3.24 24.57 21.22
C LYS A 166 -4.48 24.88 22.07
N GLY A 167 -5.66 24.77 21.52
CA GLY A 167 -6.93 25.08 22.25
C GLY A 167 -7.93 23.94 22.35
N LYS A 168 -7.83 22.90 21.54
CA LYS A 168 -8.82 21.79 21.48
C LYS A 168 -8.19 20.49 21.03
N LEU A 169 -8.78 19.37 21.45
CA LEU A 169 -8.45 18.04 20.94
C LEU A 169 -8.68 18.00 19.42
N MET A 170 -7.61 17.89 18.68
CA MET A 170 -7.68 17.55 17.27
C MET A 170 -8.27 16.14 17.16
N SER A 171 -9.42 15.99 16.53
CA SER A 171 -10.00 14.67 16.31
C SER A 171 -9.05 13.86 15.41
N SER A 172 -9.08 12.54 15.52
CA SER A 172 -8.31 11.68 14.61
C SER A 172 -8.66 11.93 13.14
N ALA A 173 -9.92 12.30 12.87
CA ALA A 173 -10.38 12.68 11.53
C ALA A 173 -9.71 13.98 11.05
N THR A 174 -9.62 15.02 11.90
CA THR A 174 -8.96 16.28 11.56
C THR A 174 -7.46 16.08 11.32
N ALA A 175 -6.79 15.30 12.18
CA ALA A 175 -5.38 14.98 11.99
C ALA A 175 -5.12 14.25 10.66
N LEU A 176 -5.96 13.27 10.32
CA LEU A 176 -5.86 12.54 9.07
C LEU A 176 -6.09 13.45 7.85
N THR A 177 -7.08 14.34 7.94
CA THR A 177 -7.35 15.33 6.89
C THR A 177 -6.16 16.27 6.71
N THR A 178 -5.56 16.75 7.79
CA THR A 178 -4.37 17.61 7.73
C THR A 178 -3.20 16.91 7.04
N LEU A 179 -2.90 15.66 7.40
CA LEU A 179 -1.83 14.89 6.76
C LEU A 179 -2.11 14.71 5.25
N LEU A 180 -3.36 14.46 4.89
CA LEU A 180 -3.79 14.34 3.50
C LEU A 180 -3.59 15.66 2.75
N ARG A 181 -3.95 16.81 3.35
CA ARG A 181 -3.78 18.14 2.75
C ARG A 181 -2.29 18.49 2.57
N LEU A 182 -1.47 18.22 3.59
CA LEU A 182 -0.02 18.41 3.49
C LEU A 182 0.58 17.60 2.34
N HIS A 183 0.15 16.35 2.16
CA HIS A 183 0.61 15.51 1.07
C HIS A 183 0.10 15.99 -0.30
N GLN A 184 -1.14 16.46 -0.39
CA GLN A 184 -1.65 17.08 -1.62
C GLN A 184 -0.84 18.32 -2.02
N ILE A 185 -0.46 19.17 -1.06
CA ILE A 185 0.37 20.34 -1.31
C ILE A 185 1.75 19.93 -1.85
N THR A 186 2.40 18.89 -1.29
CA THR A 186 3.67 18.39 -1.84
C THR A 186 3.54 17.84 -3.25
N CYS A 187 2.35 17.33 -3.63
CA CYS A 187 2.05 16.85 -4.97
C CYS A 187 1.62 17.98 -5.95
N GLY A 188 1.43 19.21 -5.46
CA GLY A 188 1.09 20.36 -6.31
C GLY A 188 -0.40 20.62 -6.45
N THR A 189 -1.20 20.22 -5.46
CA THR A 189 -2.62 20.52 -5.42
C THR A 189 -3.06 20.96 -4.03
N PHE A 190 -4.01 21.88 -3.98
CA PHE A 190 -4.74 22.22 -2.76
C PHE A 190 -6.20 21.85 -2.93
N LYS A 191 -6.73 21.08 -2.03
CA LYS A 191 -8.17 20.76 -2.04
C LYS A 191 -8.84 21.44 -0.85
N ALA A 192 -9.75 22.37 -1.13
CA ALA A 192 -10.57 23.05 -0.13
C ALA A 192 -11.65 22.14 0.47
N ASP A 193 -12.30 22.58 1.54
CA ASP A 193 -13.34 21.79 2.24
C ASP A 193 -14.63 21.66 1.42
N ASP A 194 -14.90 22.61 0.54
CA ASP A 194 -15.99 22.56 -0.45
C ASP A 194 -15.74 21.56 -1.60
N GLY A 195 -14.55 20.94 -1.62
CA GLY A 195 -14.15 19.98 -2.64
C GLY A 195 -13.42 20.61 -3.84
N THR A 196 -13.33 21.94 -3.93
CA THR A 196 -12.59 22.63 -4.98
C THR A 196 -11.12 22.25 -4.94
N VAL A 197 -10.55 21.90 -6.10
CA VAL A 197 -9.13 21.57 -6.25
C VAL A 197 -8.44 22.68 -7.01
N THR A 198 -7.46 23.31 -6.38
CA THR A 198 -6.64 24.37 -6.95
C THR A 198 -5.25 23.84 -7.25
N PRO A 199 -4.74 23.95 -8.48
CA PRO A 199 -3.36 23.60 -8.78
C PRO A 199 -2.40 24.58 -8.11
N ILE A 200 -1.28 24.06 -7.59
CA ILE A 200 -0.16 24.83 -7.06
C ILE A 200 1.02 24.59 -7.97
N LYS A 201 1.73 25.67 -8.32
CA LYS A 201 2.98 25.53 -9.08
C LYS A 201 3.94 24.61 -8.32
N ASN A 202 4.39 23.53 -8.96
CA ASN A 202 5.26 22.55 -8.33
C ASN A 202 6.36 22.08 -9.29
N ASN A 203 7.45 21.59 -8.69
CA ASN A 203 8.61 21.11 -9.44
C ASN A 203 8.58 19.57 -9.64
N ARG A 204 7.56 18.87 -9.14
CA ARG A 204 7.52 17.42 -9.17
C ARG A 204 7.35 16.86 -10.59
N ILE A 205 6.58 17.54 -11.44
CA ILE A 205 6.48 17.20 -12.87
C ILE A 205 7.84 17.36 -13.55
N THR A 206 8.55 18.46 -13.28
CA THR A 206 9.90 18.67 -13.83
C THR A 206 10.83 17.55 -13.39
N ALA A 207 10.88 17.23 -12.09
CA ALA A 207 11.71 16.14 -11.57
C ALA A 207 11.34 14.79 -12.18
N LEU A 208 10.06 14.53 -12.44
CA LEU A 208 9.62 13.33 -13.16
C LEU A 208 10.18 13.32 -14.58
N MET A 209 10.05 14.42 -15.33
CA MET A 209 10.54 14.53 -16.71
C MET A 209 12.05 14.37 -16.79
N ASP A 210 12.79 14.94 -15.85
CA ASP A 210 14.24 14.77 -15.73
C ASP A 210 14.61 13.30 -15.50
N CYS A 211 13.93 12.60 -14.57
CA CYS A 211 14.13 11.17 -14.38
C CYS A 211 13.83 10.36 -15.66
N LEU A 212 12.78 10.71 -16.40
CA LEU A 212 12.40 10.00 -17.61
C LEU A 212 13.36 10.26 -18.79
N ALA A 213 14.04 11.39 -18.78
CA ALA A 213 15.09 11.69 -19.76
C ALA A 213 16.40 10.91 -19.50
N GLU A 214 16.67 10.52 -18.25
CA GLU A 214 17.83 9.76 -17.84
C GLU A 214 17.70 8.24 -18.10
N ILE A 215 16.48 7.73 -18.41
CA ILE A 215 16.23 6.31 -18.57
C ILE A 215 15.92 5.94 -20.02
N GLU A 216 16.36 4.76 -20.40
CA GLU A 216 15.96 4.10 -21.64
C GLU A 216 14.81 3.11 -21.39
N GLY A 217 14.01 2.86 -22.44
CA GLY A 217 12.93 1.86 -22.36
C GLY A 217 11.64 2.37 -21.72
N LYS A 218 10.87 1.42 -21.21
CA LYS A 218 9.52 1.68 -20.66
C LYS A 218 9.56 1.96 -19.15
N ALA A 219 8.67 2.83 -18.69
CA ALA A 219 8.54 3.17 -17.29
C ALA A 219 7.09 3.08 -16.78
N ILE A 220 6.96 2.63 -15.53
CA ILE A 220 5.71 2.67 -14.78
C ILE A 220 5.75 3.87 -13.85
N ILE A 221 4.69 4.66 -13.82
CA ILE A 221 4.58 5.83 -12.96
C ILE A 221 3.34 5.65 -12.06
N TRP A 222 3.58 5.54 -10.76
CA TRP A 222 2.53 5.41 -9.77
C TRP A 222 2.25 6.75 -9.09
N ALA A 223 0.98 7.18 -9.08
CA ALA A 223 0.55 8.37 -8.37
C ALA A 223 -0.71 8.10 -7.53
N THR A 224 -0.84 8.86 -6.43
CA THR A 224 -1.90 8.66 -5.45
C THR A 224 -3.18 9.40 -5.83
N TYR A 225 -3.07 10.62 -6.36
CA TYR A 225 -4.21 11.50 -6.62
C TYR A 225 -4.58 11.52 -8.09
N ARG A 226 -5.88 11.70 -8.39
CA ARG A 226 -6.39 11.78 -9.77
C ARG A 226 -5.83 12.96 -10.54
N GLU A 227 -5.67 14.09 -9.87
CA GLU A 227 -5.10 15.29 -10.51
C GLU A 227 -3.63 15.08 -10.88
N ASP A 228 -2.86 14.37 -10.05
CA ASP A 228 -1.49 13.99 -10.38
C ASP A 228 -1.46 13.14 -11.66
N LEU A 229 -2.31 12.10 -11.72
CA LEU A 229 -2.39 11.24 -12.90
C LEU A 229 -2.69 12.04 -14.17
N LYS A 230 -3.68 12.95 -14.12
CA LYS A 230 -4.04 13.81 -15.23
C LYS A 230 -2.89 14.72 -15.67
N ASN A 231 -2.21 15.37 -14.71
CA ASN A 231 -1.09 16.26 -14.99
C ASN A 231 0.11 15.50 -15.58
N ILE A 232 0.42 14.32 -15.04
CA ILE A 232 1.48 13.45 -15.56
C ILE A 232 1.18 13.03 -17.01
N VAL A 233 -0.03 12.52 -17.27
CA VAL A 233 -0.44 12.09 -18.61
C VAL A 233 -0.36 13.25 -19.60
N THR A 234 -0.86 14.42 -19.22
CA THR A 234 -0.80 15.63 -20.07
C THR A 234 0.64 16.01 -20.38
N ALA A 235 1.54 16.00 -19.38
CA ALA A 235 2.95 16.34 -19.57
C ALA A 235 3.66 15.33 -20.49
N LEU A 236 3.41 14.03 -20.30
CA LEU A 236 4.03 12.96 -21.06
C LEU A 236 3.56 12.97 -22.52
N LYS A 237 2.26 13.08 -22.76
CA LYS A 237 1.71 13.16 -24.11
C LYS A 237 2.22 14.38 -24.88
N LYS A 238 2.35 15.51 -24.19
CA LYS A 238 2.91 16.74 -24.78
C LYS A 238 4.39 16.56 -25.18
N ALA A 239 5.17 15.87 -24.38
CA ALA A 239 6.62 15.72 -24.59
C ALA A 239 6.98 14.58 -25.55
N TYR A 240 6.24 13.46 -25.49
CA TYR A 240 6.57 12.22 -26.18
C TYR A 240 5.50 11.76 -27.19
N GLY A 241 4.42 12.50 -27.36
CA GLY A 241 3.32 12.20 -28.29
C GLY A 241 2.17 11.43 -27.64
N GLU A 242 0.98 11.51 -28.25
CA GLU A 242 -0.27 10.95 -27.71
C GLU A 242 -0.21 9.43 -27.43
N ALA A 243 0.41 8.67 -28.32
CA ALA A 243 0.51 7.21 -28.19
C ALA A 243 1.55 6.74 -27.18
N SER A 244 2.36 7.65 -26.60
CA SER A 244 3.45 7.30 -25.68
C SER A 244 2.97 6.81 -24.30
N THR A 245 1.72 7.10 -23.92
CA THR A 245 1.24 6.97 -22.56
C THR A 245 -0.09 6.24 -22.49
N VAL A 246 -0.17 5.22 -21.64
CA VAL A 246 -1.40 4.51 -21.30
C VAL A 246 -1.76 4.74 -19.83
N GLU A 247 -3.05 4.71 -19.52
CA GLU A 247 -3.61 5.02 -18.21
C GLU A 247 -4.23 3.81 -17.53
N TYR A 248 -4.00 3.65 -16.22
CA TYR A 248 -4.56 2.56 -15.44
C TYR A 248 -5.02 3.02 -14.05
N HIS A 249 -6.27 3.42 -13.95
CA HIS A 249 -6.87 3.84 -12.67
C HIS A 249 -8.39 3.61 -12.68
N GLY A 250 -9.06 3.81 -11.55
CA GLY A 250 -10.49 3.54 -11.39
C GLY A 250 -11.43 4.41 -12.24
N GLY A 251 -10.92 5.47 -12.88
CA GLY A 251 -11.67 6.29 -13.84
C GLY A 251 -11.62 5.80 -15.29
N VAL A 252 -10.76 4.81 -15.60
CA VAL A 252 -10.64 4.20 -16.92
C VAL A 252 -11.55 2.97 -16.96
N ASP A 253 -12.27 2.78 -18.07
CA ASP A 253 -13.12 1.59 -18.28
C ASP A 253 -12.35 0.29 -18.14
N ALA A 254 -13.01 -0.77 -17.66
CA ALA A 254 -12.36 -2.05 -17.37
C ALA A 254 -11.77 -2.72 -18.64
N THR A 255 -12.48 -2.63 -19.77
CA THR A 255 -12.01 -3.18 -21.05
C THR A 255 -10.79 -2.40 -21.53
N LEU A 256 -10.88 -1.08 -21.55
CA LEU A 256 -9.76 -0.21 -21.96
C LEU A 256 -8.52 -0.42 -21.06
N ARG A 257 -8.70 -0.72 -19.78
CA ARG A 257 -7.57 -1.05 -18.90
C ARG A 257 -6.82 -2.32 -19.35
N GLN A 258 -7.53 -3.33 -19.87
CA GLN A 258 -6.89 -4.54 -20.40
C GLN A 258 -6.12 -4.24 -21.69
N ASP A 259 -6.72 -3.46 -22.58
CA ASP A 259 -6.07 -3.02 -23.83
C ASP A 259 -4.81 -2.18 -23.53
N ASN A 260 -4.87 -1.30 -22.54
CA ASN A 260 -3.75 -0.48 -22.10
C ASN A 260 -2.59 -1.33 -21.54
N ILE A 261 -2.89 -2.42 -20.84
CA ILE A 261 -1.86 -3.38 -20.41
C ILE A 261 -1.19 -4.04 -21.63
N ALA A 262 -2.00 -4.51 -22.58
CA ALA A 262 -1.48 -5.16 -23.79
C ALA A 262 -0.60 -4.21 -24.62
N GLN A 263 -1.04 -2.97 -24.81
CA GLN A 263 -0.26 -1.93 -25.50
C GLN A 263 1.05 -1.62 -24.78
N PHE A 264 1.05 -1.55 -23.45
CA PHE A 264 2.26 -1.32 -22.68
C PHE A 264 3.23 -2.50 -22.74
N GLN A 265 2.72 -3.73 -22.71
CA GLN A 265 3.52 -4.95 -22.77
C GLN A 265 4.11 -5.20 -24.17
N ASP A 266 3.56 -4.62 -25.24
CA ASP A 266 4.16 -4.67 -26.54
C ASP A 266 5.46 -3.85 -26.57
N VAL A 267 6.61 -4.53 -26.50
CA VAL A 267 7.94 -3.93 -26.42
C VAL A 267 8.24 -3.02 -27.63
N LYS A 268 7.68 -3.33 -28.80
CA LYS A 268 7.86 -2.55 -30.04
C LYS A 268 6.79 -1.44 -30.21
N GLY A 269 5.75 -1.47 -29.39
CA GLY A 269 4.66 -0.51 -29.46
C GLY A 269 5.06 0.88 -28.94
N PRO A 270 4.31 1.92 -29.31
CA PRO A 270 4.62 3.31 -28.98
C PRO A 270 4.40 3.64 -27.50
N ALA A 271 3.61 2.83 -26.75
CA ALA A 271 3.31 3.07 -25.35
C ALA A 271 4.56 2.84 -24.48
N ARG A 272 5.25 3.92 -24.15
CA ARG A 272 6.46 3.92 -23.33
C ARG A 272 6.15 4.05 -21.84
N PHE A 273 5.06 4.75 -21.50
CA PHE A 273 4.73 5.10 -20.13
C PHE A 273 3.40 4.49 -19.70
N PHE A 274 3.42 3.79 -18.56
CA PHE A 274 2.23 3.30 -17.88
C PHE A 274 1.95 4.17 -16.65
N VAL A 275 0.88 4.95 -16.68
CA VAL A 275 0.52 5.87 -15.60
C VAL A 275 -0.68 5.33 -14.84
N GLY A 276 -0.53 5.09 -13.55
CA GLY A 276 -1.60 4.49 -12.79
C GLY A 276 -1.60 4.78 -11.30
N ASN A 277 -2.65 4.28 -10.64
CA ASN A 277 -2.74 4.30 -9.19
C ASN A 277 -2.40 2.91 -8.64
N ALA A 278 -1.46 2.84 -7.70
CA ALA A 278 -1.00 1.58 -7.11
C ALA A 278 -2.14 0.78 -6.45
N GLN A 279 -3.19 1.45 -5.95
CA GLN A 279 -4.36 0.75 -5.39
C GLN A 279 -5.16 -0.02 -6.45
N THR A 280 -5.27 0.52 -7.66
CA THR A 280 -5.95 -0.14 -8.78
C THR A 280 -5.04 -1.16 -9.45
N GLY A 281 -3.76 -0.83 -9.62
CA GLY A 281 -2.73 -1.69 -10.22
C GLY A 281 -2.27 -2.85 -9.34
N GLY A 282 -2.66 -2.86 -8.06
CA GLY A 282 -2.29 -3.91 -7.10
C GLY A 282 -2.88 -5.30 -7.38
N TYR A 283 -3.80 -5.46 -8.34
CA TYR A 283 -4.46 -6.74 -8.58
C TYR A 283 -4.12 -7.35 -9.95
N GLY A 284 -3.32 -8.43 -9.92
CA GLY A 284 -3.24 -9.43 -11.00
C GLY A 284 -2.64 -9.01 -12.35
N ILE A 285 -2.12 -7.78 -12.50
CA ILE A 285 -1.53 -7.32 -13.76
C ILE A 285 -0.03 -7.63 -13.82
N THR A 286 0.49 -7.80 -15.04
CA THR A 286 1.92 -8.01 -15.30
C THR A 286 2.43 -6.85 -16.16
N LEU A 287 3.54 -6.23 -15.75
CA LEU A 287 4.13 -5.06 -16.40
C LEU A 287 5.66 -5.23 -16.58
N THR A 288 6.10 -6.44 -16.94
CA THR A 288 7.52 -6.81 -17.07
C THR A 288 8.22 -6.16 -18.26
N ALA A 289 7.49 -5.48 -19.15
CA ALA A 289 8.11 -4.68 -20.21
C ALA A 289 8.86 -3.45 -19.67
N ALA A 290 8.61 -3.05 -18.42
CA ALA A 290 9.32 -1.95 -17.76
C ALA A 290 10.41 -2.46 -16.82
N ASN A 291 11.55 -1.79 -16.83
CA ASN A 291 12.64 -1.95 -15.86
C ASN A 291 12.78 -0.74 -14.94
N THR A 292 11.92 0.27 -15.07
CA THR A 292 11.90 1.45 -14.21
C THR A 292 10.50 1.70 -13.68
N VAL A 293 10.40 1.91 -12.37
CA VAL A 293 9.16 2.24 -11.66
C VAL A 293 9.35 3.51 -10.87
N ILE A 294 8.58 4.54 -11.18
CA ILE A 294 8.67 5.85 -10.50
C ILE A 294 7.44 6.02 -9.62
N TYR A 295 7.66 6.24 -8.35
CA TYR A 295 6.62 6.66 -7.41
C TYR A 295 6.58 8.18 -7.37
N TYR A 296 5.71 8.75 -8.17
CA TYR A 296 5.44 10.19 -8.15
C TYR A 296 4.93 10.65 -6.79
N SER A 297 4.09 9.82 -6.16
CA SER A 297 3.65 10.01 -4.78
C SER A 297 3.36 8.66 -4.12
N ASN A 298 3.79 8.51 -2.88
CA ASN A 298 3.56 7.31 -2.06
C ASN A 298 2.39 7.52 -1.09
N ASN A 299 1.85 6.42 -0.57
CA ASN A 299 0.92 6.44 0.54
C ASN A 299 1.42 5.53 1.68
N TYR A 300 0.72 5.53 2.82
CA TYR A 300 1.10 4.72 3.99
C TYR A 300 0.77 3.21 3.87
N ASP A 301 0.28 2.74 2.71
CA ASP A 301 -0.15 1.35 2.52
C ASP A 301 0.99 0.49 1.97
N LEU A 302 1.70 -0.20 2.87
CA LEU A 302 2.80 -1.09 2.52
C LEU A 302 2.35 -2.22 1.58
N GLU A 303 1.17 -2.80 1.81
CA GLU A 303 0.65 -3.88 0.97
C GLU A 303 0.54 -3.45 -0.49
N LYS A 304 0.00 -2.24 -0.73
CA LYS A 304 -0.11 -1.69 -2.08
C LYS A 304 1.23 -1.32 -2.68
N ARG A 305 2.17 -0.85 -1.86
CA ARG A 305 3.54 -0.58 -2.29
C ARG A 305 4.19 -1.87 -2.79
N LEU A 306 4.24 -2.93 -2.00
CA LEU A 306 4.84 -4.21 -2.35
C LEU A 306 4.15 -4.86 -3.57
N GLN A 307 2.81 -4.87 -3.58
CA GLN A 307 2.06 -5.38 -4.73
C GLN A 307 2.36 -4.62 -6.02
N SER A 308 2.56 -3.29 -5.96
CA SER A 308 2.88 -2.48 -7.15
C SER A 308 4.31 -2.69 -7.65
N GLU A 309 5.26 -2.95 -6.74
CA GLU A 309 6.61 -3.34 -7.11
C GLU A 309 6.63 -4.68 -7.86
N ASP A 310 5.86 -5.63 -7.37
CA ASP A 310 5.75 -6.97 -7.96
C ASP A 310 5.04 -7.01 -9.32
N ARG A 311 4.59 -5.87 -9.85
CA ARG A 311 4.07 -5.79 -11.22
C ARG A 311 5.19 -5.78 -12.26
N ALA A 312 6.32 -5.15 -11.96
CA ALA A 312 7.51 -5.12 -12.80
C ALA A 312 8.50 -6.24 -12.45
N HIS A 313 8.73 -6.50 -11.15
CA HIS A 313 9.65 -7.54 -10.66
C HIS A 313 8.93 -8.88 -10.51
N ARG A 314 8.77 -9.57 -11.61
CA ARG A 314 7.99 -10.82 -11.73
C ARG A 314 8.62 -11.74 -12.76
N ILE A 315 8.19 -13.01 -12.80
CA ILE A 315 8.56 -13.98 -13.84
C ILE A 315 8.42 -13.36 -15.24
N GLY A 316 9.48 -13.41 -16.01
CA GLY A 316 9.60 -12.79 -17.33
C GLY A 316 10.36 -11.46 -17.31
N GLN A 317 10.78 -10.96 -16.14
CA GLN A 317 11.70 -9.83 -16.05
C GLN A 317 13.14 -10.30 -16.30
N THR A 318 13.83 -9.66 -17.25
CA THR A 318 15.19 -10.03 -17.66
C THR A 318 16.26 -9.03 -17.21
N GLY A 319 15.85 -7.85 -16.77
CA GLY A 319 16.77 -6.80 -16.32
C GLY A 319 16.46 -6.35 -14.88
N SER A 320 17.46 -5.76 -14.21
CA SER A 320 17.26 -5.13 -12.91
C SER A 320 16.14 -4.10 -12.96
N VAL A 321 15.30 -4.08 -11.93
CA VAL A 321 14.20 -3.12 -11.85
C VAL A 321 14.58 -2.00 -10.88
N THR A 322 14.62 -0.78 -11.40
CA THR A 322 14.92 0.42 -10.62
C THR A 322 13.63 1.08 -10.13
N TYR A 323 13.53 1.27 -8.83
CA TYR A 323 12.43 1.96 -8.16
C TYR A 323 12.89 3.33 -7.71
N VAL A 324 12.25 4.38 -8.21
CA VAL A 324 12.59 5.78 -7.92
C VAL A 324 11.46 6.40 -7.12
N ASP A 325 11.74 6.84 -5.89
CA ASP A 325 10.80 7.60 -5.09
C ASP A 325 11.06 9.10 -5.25
N LEU A 326 10.06 9.87 -5.74
CA LEU A 326 10.11 11.33 -5.73
C LEU A 326 9.72 11.84 -4.34
N VAL A 327 10.61 12.52 -3.65
CA VAL A 327 10.44 12.90 -2.23
C VAL A 327 10.75 14.39 -2.05
N ALA A 328 9.80 15.13 -1.50
CA ALA A 328 10.07 16.51 -1.03
C ALA A 328 10.65 16.47 0.38
N GLU A 329 11.87 17.01 0.55
CA GLU A 329 12.58 17.02 1.83
C GLU A 329 11.84 17.81 2.91
N LYS A 330 12.00 17.37 4.17
CA LYS A 330 11.43 18.00 5.38
C LYS A 330 9.90 18.10 5.35
N THR A 331 9.27 17.20 4.61
CA THR A 331 7.82 17.15 4.45
C THR A 331 7.21 15.83 4.93
N ILE A 332 5.91 15.70 4.67
CA ILE A 332 5.17 14.47 4.92
C ILE A 332 5.66 13.30 4.06
N ASP A 333 6.28 13.57 2.91
CA ASP A 333 6.79 12.52 2.01
C ASP A 333 7.85 11.66 2.71
N GLU A 334 8.84 12.30 3.40
CA GLU A 334 9.84 11.55 4.18
C GLU A 334 9.21 10.69 5.27
N ARG A 335 8.16 11.20 5.91
CA ARG A 335 7.44 10.44 6.95
C ARG A 335 6.72 9.24 6.38
N ILE A 336 6.17 9.36 5.16
CA ILE A 336 5.55 8.24 4.46
C ILE A 336 6.60 7.18 4.15
N ILE A 337 7.73 7.54 3.55
CA ILE A 337 8.82 6.62 3.22
C ILE A 337 9.36 5.94 4.49
N LYS A 338 9.65 6.72 5.54
CA LYS A 338 10.08 6.17 6.82
C LYS A 338 9.06 5.16 7.38
N SER A 339 7.77 5.50 7.37
CA SER A 339 6.72 4.60 7.85
C SER A 339 6.61 3.32 7.03
N LEU A 340 6.85 3.36 5.72
CA LEU A 340 6.90 2.17 4.87
C LEU A 340 8.10 1.28 5.26
N LYS A 341 9.29 1.86 5.42
CA LYS A 341 10.50 1.14 5.88
C LYS A 341 10.31 0.50 7.24
N ASP A 342 9.78 1.25 8.22
CA ASP A 342 9.54 0.74 9.58
C ASP A 342 8.58 -0.47 9.56
N LYS A 343 7.58 -0.47 8.70
CA LYS A 343 6.64 -1.60 8.54
C LYS A 343 7.28 -2.82 7.89
N VAL A 344 8.17 -2.62 6.94
CA VAL A 344 8.96 -3.72 6.34
C VAL A 344 9.83 -4.36 7.41
N ASN A 345 10.54 -3.57 8.21
CA ASN A 345 11.41 -4.06 9.27
C ASN A 345 10.64 -4.94 10.29
N ILE A 346 9.46 -4.49 10.72
CA ILE A 346 8.59 -5.26 11.62
C ILE A 346 8.12 -6.56 10.95
N ALA A 347 7.75 -6.51 9.68
CA ALA A 347 7.33 -7.72 8.96
C ALA A 347 8.48 -8.72 8.84
N ASN A 348 9.67 -8.27 8.51
CA ASN A 348 10.87 -9.10 8.39
C ASN A 348 11.27 -9.74 9.72
N GLU A 349 11.24 -9.00 10.83
CA GLU A 349 11.49 -9.52 12.17
C GLU A 349 10.56 -10.68 12.53
N ILE A 350 9.27 -10.56 12.21
CA ILE A 350 8.28 -11.63 12.49
C ILE A 350 8.45 -12.82 11.55
N MET A 351 8.80 -12.54 10.30
CA MET A 351 8.89 -13.56 9.25
C MET A 351 10.29 -14.17 9.12
N GLY A 352 11.27 -13.71 9.92
CA GLY A 352 12.65 -14.23 9.92
C GLY A 352 13.45 -13.82 8.68
N GLU A 353 13.18 -12.67 8.07
CA GLU A 353 13.96 -12.17 6.94
C GLU A 353 15.14 -11.31 7.37
N ASP A 354 16.29 -11.49 6.73
CA ASP A 354 17.41 -10.55 6.80
C ASP A 354 17.12 -9.31 5.94
N ILE A 355 17.35 -8.13 6.54
CA ILE A 355 17.05 -6.81 5.94
C ILE A 355 18.14 -6.46 4.91
N LYS A 356 18.43 -7.23 3.91
CA LYS A 356 19.57 -6.93 3.01
C LYS A 356 19.28 -5.97 1.85
N ASP A 357 18.01 -5.74 1.46
CA ASP A 357 17.72 -5.12 0.16
C ASP A 357 16.87 -3.84 0.19
N TRP A 358 16.75 -3.16 1.33
CA TRP A 358 15.91 -1.95 1.46
C TRP A 358 16.64 -0.69 1.95
N ILE A 359 17.98 -0.69 1.95
CA ILE A 359 18.79 0.46 2.38
C ILE A 359 19.48 1.10 1.20
#